data_d2fbd26a4218a5dd7cc3af3bfa428c52
#
_entry.id   d2fbd26a4218a5dd7cc3af3bfa428c52
#
_cell.length_a   1.000
_cell.length_b   1.000
_cell.length_c   1.000
_cell.angle_alpha   90.00
_cell.angle_beta   90.00
_cell.angle_gamma   90.00
#
_symmetry.space_group_name_H-M   'P 1'
#
loop_
_entity.id
_entity.type
_entity.pdbx_description
1 polymer ?
#
loop_
_entity_poly.entity_id
_entity_poly.type
_entity_poly.pdbx_seq_one_letter_code
_entity_poly.pdbx_strand_id
1 'polypeptide(L)'
;MTEHVPVAAGADAEADARRRRRREGNTLLAAMLTNGPNELIDFVLPLWAGAAIGLSATEVGVLLAVEMVLSMVFRPVAGVLADTFERRYVAAAGAALYGVSAAGYALAQSAPVAYAAAAVGGVGGALLWVSVRAIISERLAEDSAVFPRLLSSQETGAWVAFIAGMTLIGLIDYTGVFLACAAACAAAAVLLLVSPRRPGHPRAGADGETAEGEVAEGTAAAGLGAVGRKLRPMLLAVVLTMTAESAVSLLLLLHLQRGFDLEIGEIAFVFLPGAIAMSVAAEHLHRYVVRFGRSRVLMAASLSSAGFAIGLAWAPSPLVIAGLWILSGLAWAAVIPIGQAVIAEASGEQAGRGMGVYESARLLGALTGSLAAGVLYDSADWAAACLVAAVPLLAGAVVVPRAVRRLGVADVPPPAPERPGRPEKPQASAAADGASGAESRAETDTGTTAAATTRKPQQKENQQKEKGKQKTPRQIRRELGLHAALFAAAQLVLLVVGLSWLKDLLTGDFGELLLSGGRVQGSPVTGLLYGAGRLWTFILIGDALWQGGKLLLLALRRPSPESPSRPSGD
;
A
#
# COMPACT_ATOMS: atom_id res chain seq x y z
N MET A 1 16.45 46.14 -24.37
CA MET A 1 17.07 45.24 -23.39
C MET A 1 16.14 44.03 -23.28
N THR A 2 16.41 43.00 -24.04
CA THR A 2 15.66 41.72 -24.02
C THR A 2 16.25 40.86 -22.93
N GLU A 3 15.46 40.62 -21.87
CA GLU A 3 15.78 39.73 -20.76
C GLU A 3 15.90 38.29 -21.28
N HIS A 4 17.11 37.77 -21.31
CA HIS A 4 17.39 36.35 -21.51
C HIS A 4 16.96 35.60 -20.25
N VAL A 5 15.75 35.05 -20.23
CA VAL A 5 15.38 34.04 -19.25
C VAL A 5 16.22 32.78 -19.53
N PRO A 6 17.00 32.29 -18.57
CA PRO A 6 17.99 31.24 -18.83
C PRO A 6 17.29 29.90 -19.10
N VAL A 7 17.50 29.36 -20.29
CA VAL A 7 17.13 27.99 -20.71
C VAL A 7 17.71 26.92 -19.76
N ALA A 8 18.79 27.23 -19.05
CA ALA A 8 19.43 26.38 -18.04
C ALA A 8 18.52 26.05 -16.84
N ALA A 9 17.74 27.02 -16.34
CA ALA A 9 16.87 26.77 -15.16
C ALA A 9 15.76 25.75 -15.43
N GLY A 10 15.27 25.61 -16.65
CA GLY A 10 14.30 24.62 -17.05
C GLY A 10 14.86 23.20 -17.13
N ALA A 11 16.10 23.05 -17.60
CA ALA A 11 16.78 21.76 -17.71
C ALA A 11 17.13 21.19 -16.33
N ASP A 12 17.56 22.04 -15.40
CA ASP A 12 17.89 21.63 -14.02
C ASP A 12 16.63 21.20 -13.24
N ALA A 13 15.52 21.95 -13.39
CA ALA A 13 14.25 21.58 -12.77
C ALA A 13 13.71 20.22 -13.29
N GLU A 14 13.87 19.94 -14.60
CA GLU A 14 13.48 18.64 -15.17
C GLU A 14 14.40 17.51 -14.73
N ALA A 15 15.69 17.75 -14.59
CA ALA A 15 16.65 16.78 -14.06
C ALA A 15 16.34 16.44 -12.59
N ASP A 16 16.01 17.43 -11.77
CA ASP A 16 15.62 17.23 -10.37
C ASP A 16 14.28 16.47 -10.24
N ALA A 17 13.31 16.78 -11.09
CA ALA A 17 12.05 16.03 -11.12
C ALA A 17 12.26 14.55 -11.51
N ARG A 18 13.18 14.26 -12.45
CA ARG A 18 13.57 12.88 -12.80
C ARG A 18 14.27 12.17 -11.66
N ARG A 19 15.17 12.86 -10.93
CA ARG A 19 15.87 12.31 -9.75
C ARG A 19 14.86 11.95 -8.64
N ARG A 20 13.90 12.83 -8.32
CA ARG A 20 12.85 12.58 -7.32
C ARG A 20 11.98 11.38 -7.69
N ARG A 21 11.56 11.26 -8.96
CA ARG A 21 10.78 10.10 -9.43
C ARG A 21 11.57 8.80 -9.36
N ARG A 22 12.88 8.82 -9.70
CA ARG A 22 13.75 7.66 -9.58
C ARG A 22 13.92 7.25 -8.12
N ARG A 23 14.08 8.23 -7.20
CA ARG A 23 14.17 7.98 -5.75
C ARG A 23 12.89 7.30 -5.24
N GLU A 24 11.72 7.82 -5.60
CA GLU A 24 10.43 7.19 -5.26
C GLU A 24 10.32 5.78 -5.83
N GLY A 25 10.58 5.58 -7.12
CA GLY A 25 10.50 4.26 -7.76
C GLY A 25 11.40 3.22 -7.11
N ASN A 26 12.67 3.59 -6.81
CA ASN A 26 13.58 2.71 -6.09
C ASN A 26 13.10 2.38 -4.67
N THR A 27 12.50 3.36 -3.99
CA THR A 27 11.96 3.16 -2.62
C THR A 27 10.72 2.26 -2.64
N LEU A 28 9.84 2.40 -3.62
CA LEU A 28 8.67 1.52 -3.80
C LEU A 28 9.10 0.08 -4.11
N LEU A 29 10.09 -0.10 -4.99
CA LEU A 29 10.63 -1.42 -5.29
C LEU A 29 11.34 -2.04 -4.08
N ALA A 30 12.10 -1.25 -3.33
CA ALA A 30 12.73 -1.72 -2.10
C ALA A 30 11.67 -2.11 -1.04
N ALA A 31 10.58 -1.33 -0.91
CA ALA A 31 9.47 -1.66 -0.04
C ALA A 31 8.78 -2.98 -0.45
N MET A 32 8.60 -3.22 -1.74
CA MET A 32 8.07 -4.49 -2.26
C MET A 32 8.98 -5.66 -1.91
N LEU A 33 10.31 -5.52 -2.15
CA LEU A 33 11.32 -6.55 -1.90
C LEU A 33 11.56 -6.83 -0.42
N THR A 34 11.16 -5.96 0.50
CA THR A 34 11.31 -6.16 1.94
C THR A 34 10.01 -6.55 2.62
N ASN A 35 8.85 -6.01 2.17
CA ASN A 35 7.55 -6.36 2.75
C ASN A 35 7.17 -7.81 2.45
N GLY A 36 7.45 -8.29 1.25
CA GLY A 36 7.22 -9.68 0.89
C GLY A 36 7.93 -10.68 1.80
N PRO A 37 9.25 -10.62 1.92
CA PRO A 37 10.00 -11.41 2.90
C PRO A 37 9.49 -11.27 4.33
N ASN A 38 9.16 -10.07 4.78
CA ASN A 38 8.64 -9.85 6.14
C ASN A 38 7.36 -10.65 6.38
N GLU A 39 6.34 -10.48 5.54
CA GLU A 39 5.05 -11.16 5.68
C GLU A 39 5.19 -12.69 5.56
N LEU A 40 6.09 -13.15 4.68
CA LEU A 40 6.37 -14.58 4.54
C LEU A 40 7.08 -15.14 5.78
N ILE A 41 8.07 -14.42 6.32
CA ILE A 41 8.76 -14.83 7.55
C ILE A 41 7.79 -14.85 8.71
N ASP A 42 6.97 -13.82 8.89
CA ASP A 42 5.96 -13.74 9.96
C ASP A 42 5.02 -14.96 9.95
N PHE A 43 4.69 -15.47 8.77
CA PHE A 43 3.87 -16.67 8.61
C PHE A 43 4.65 -17.98 8.86
N VAL A 44 5.85 -18.09 8.30
CA VAL A 44 6.65 -19.33 8.31
C VAL A 44 7.38 -19.53 9.63
N LEU A 45 7.78 -18.44 10.30
CA LEU A 45 8.62 -18.47 11.51
C LEU A 45 8.02 -19.29 12.67
N PRO A 46 6.73 -19.17 13.01
CA PRO A 46 6.13 -20.01 14.05
C PRO A 46 6.17 -21.51 13.73
N LEU A 47 5.93 -21.85 12.47
CA LEU A 47 5.94 -23.24 11.98
C LEU A 47 7.35 -23.84 12.06
N TRP A 48 8.34 -23.09 11.56
CA TRP A 48 9.74 -23.48 11.59
C TRP A 48 10.28 -23.60 13.02
N ALA A 49 9.98 -22.62 13.88
CA ALA A 49 10.48 -22.58 15.24
C ALA A 49 10.00 -23.80 16.06
N GLY A 50 8.75 -24.20 15.89
CA GLY A 50 8.21 -25.41 16.50
C GLY A 50 8.76 -26.69 15.89
N ALA A 51 8.80 -26.78 14.55
CA ALA A 51 9.17 -28.03 13.86
C ALA A 51 10.69 -28.27 13.79
N ALA A 52 11.50 -27.23 13.55
CA ALA A 52 12.94 -27.37 13.30
C ALA A 52 13.80 -27.19 14.56
N ILE A 53 13.41 -26.26 15.46
CA ILE A 53 14.18 -25.99 16.70
C ILE A 53 13.53 -26.65 17.92
N GLY A 54 12.26 -27.08 17.83
CA GLY A 54 11.53 -27.70 18.92
C GLY A 54 11.05 -26.73 20.00
N LEU A 55 10.82 -25.45 19.65
CA LEU A 55 10.30 -24.45 20.58
C LEU A 55 8.87 -24.78 20.97
N SER A 56 8.57 -24.64 22.25
CA SER A 56 7.19 -24.68 22.75
C SER A 56 6.37 -23.50 22.22
N ALA A 57 5.05 -23.60 22.27
CA ALA A 57 4.16 -22.52 21.86
C ALA A 57 4.44 -21.19 22.60
N THR A 58 4.81 -21.27 23.88
CA THR A 58 5.20 -20.10 24.68
C THR A 58 6.49 -19.47 24.18
N GLU A 59 7.51 -20.27 23.87
CA GLU A 59 8.79 -19.78 23.35
C GLU A 59 8.65 -19.16 21.96
N VAL A 60 7.80 -19.73 21.10
CA VAL A 60 7.43 -19.15 19.82
C VAL A 60 6.73 -17.79 20.03
N GLY A 61 5.81 -17.70 20.97
CA GLY A 61 5.16 -16.45 21.34
C GLY A 61 6.16 -15.39 21.82
N VAL A 62 7.17 -15.78 22.61
CA VAL A 62 8.26 -14.88 23.04
C VAL A 62 9.11 -14.46 21.85
N LEU A 63 9.42 -15.37 20.91
CA LEU A 63 10.17 -15.06 19.70
C LEU A 63 9.53 -13.91 18.90
N LEU A 64 8.23 -14.03 18.61
CA LEU A 64 7.45 -13.01 17.92
C LEU A 64 7.35 -11.70 18.72
N ALA A 65 7.17 -11.83 20.04
CA ALA A 65 7.09 -10.66 20.92
C ALA A 65 8.42 -9.87 20.96
N VAL A 66 9.58 -10.53 20.92
CA VAL A 66 10.90 -9.87 20.90
C VAL A 66 11.02 -8.96 19.70
N GLU A 67 10.69 -9.45 18.50
CA GLU A 67 10.73 -8.64 17.27
C GLU A 67 9.78 -7.44 17.34
N MET A 68 8.52 -7.69 17.71
CA MET A 68 7.48 -6.67 17.77
C MET A 68 7.79 -5.58 18.81
N VAL A 69 8.23 -5.96 20.01
CA VAL A 69 8.54 -5.00 21.09
C VAL A 69 9.76 -4.15 20.72
N LEU A 70 10.82 -4.77 20.21
CA LEU A 70 12.00 -4.03 19.76
C LEU A 70 11.67 -3.09 18.59
N SER A 71 10.90 -3.56 17.61
CA SER A 71 10.43 -2.71 16.53
C SER A 71 9.65 -1.50 17.07
N MET A 72 8.71 -1.72 18.00
CA MET A 72 7.91 -0.65 18.60
C MET A 72 8.77 0.37 19.35
N VAL A 73 9.72 -0.07 20.17
CA VAL A 73 10.60 0.78 20.97
C VAL A 73 11.58 1.58 20.11
N PHE A 74 12.13 0.96 19.06
CA PHE A 74 13.12 1.62 18.20
C PHE A 74 12.54 2.53 17.11
N ARG A 75 11.24 2.48 16.81
CA ARG A 75 10.62 3.36 15.79
C ARG A 75 10.73 4.86 16.07
N PRO A 76 10.54 5.36 17.31
CA PRO A 76 10.79 6.77 17.59
C PRO A 76 12.25 7.17 17.38
N VAL A 77 13.21 6.29 17.74
CA VAL A 77 14.64 6.50 17.51
C VAL A 77 14.94 6.52 16.01
N ALA A 78 14.39 5.57 15.25
CA ALA A 78 14.48 5.54 13.79
C ALA A 78 13.94 6.82 13.15
N GLY A 79 12.90 7.40 13.72
CA GLY A 79 12.33 8.68 13.31
C GLY A 79 13.30 9.85 13.49
N VAL A 80 14.02 9.89 14.59
CA VAL A 80 15.08 10.89 14.83
C VAL A 80 16.22 10.70 13.84
N LEU A 81 16.67 9.46 13.65
CA LEU A 81 17.74 9.13 12.71
C LEU A 81 17.35 9.51 11.26
N ALA A 82 16.11 9.25 10.85
CA ALA A 82 15.60 9.59 9.52
C ALA A 82 15.47 11.11 9.30
N ASP A 83 15.33 11.91 10.35
CA ASP A 83 15.31 13.36 10.24
C ASP A 83 16.72 13.99 10.35
N THR A 84 17.65 13.30 11.01
CA THR A 84 19.03 13.79 11.23
C THR A 84 19.98 13.38 10.12
N PHE A 85 19.85 12.14 9.64
CA PHE A 85 20.72 11.57 8.60
C PHE A 85 20.01 11.48 7.24
N GLU A 86 20.77 11.22 6.19
CA GLU A 86 20.20 10.93 4.87
C GLU A 86 19.34 9.66 4.94
N ARG A 87 18.03 9.83 4.78
CA ARG A 87 16.99 8.79 4.95
C ARG A 87 17.27 7.49 4.23
N ARG A 88 17.89 7.56 3.02
CA ARG A 88 18.23 6.37 2.24
C ARG A 88 19.25 5.46 2.92
N TYR A 89 20.19 6.03 3.67
CA TYR A 89 21.17 5.23 4.40
C TYR A 89 20.55 4.56 5.61
N VAL A 90 19.67 5.25 6.32
CA VAL A 90 18.93 4.67 7.45
C VAL A 90 18.00 3.55 6.96
N ALA A 91 17.30 3.77 5.84
CA ALA A 91 16.45 2.74 5.22
C ALA A 91 17.26 1.53 4.72
N ALA A 92 18.44 1.77 4.09
CA ALA A 92 19.30 0.71 3.62
C ALA A 92 19.91 -0.11 4.77
N ALA A 93 20.29 0.54 5.87
CA ALA A 93 20.74 -0.14 7.08
C ALA A 93 19.61 -1.01 7.67
N GLY A 94 18.38 -0.51 7.70
CA GLY A 94 17.21 -1.28 8.11
C GLY A 94 16.97 -2.51 7.24
N ALA A 95 17.00 -2.35 5.91
CA ALA A 95 16.87 -3.47 4.96
C ALA A 95 18.00 -4.51 5.12
N ALA A 96 19.25 -4.04 5.34
CA ALA A 96 20.38 -4.93 5.60
C ALA A 96 20.20 -5.71 6.91
N LEU A 97 19.73 -5.08 7.99
CA LEU A 97 19.44 -5.75 9.25
C LEU A 97 18.32 -6.79 9.10
N TYR A 98 17.28 -6.51 8.31
CA TYR A 98 16.28 -7.52 7.96
C TYR A 98 16.90 -8.72 7.23
N GLY A 99 17.81 -8.45 6.28
CA GLY A 99 18.56 -9.52 5.60
C GLY A 99 19.40 -10.35 6.57
N VAL A 100 20.08 -9.69 7.53
CA VAL A 100 20.85 -10.36 8.60
C VAL A 100 19.93 -11.18 9.51
N SER A 101 18.75 -10.67 9.87
CA SER A 101 17.74 -11.41 10.64
C SER A 101 17.29 -12.68 9.92
N ALA A 102 16.92 -12.56 8.64
CA ALA A 102 16.50 -13.69 7.82
C ALA A 102 17.63 -14.74 7.66
N ALA A 103 18.87 -14.30 7.44
CA ALA A 103 20.04 -15.18 7.42
C ALA A 103 20.29 -15.81 8.81
N GLY A 104 20.05 -15.05 9.89
CA GLY A 104 20.13 -15.54 11.26
C GLY A 104 19.16 -16.69 11.52
N TYR A 105 17.91 -16.61 11.04
CA TYR A 105 16.95 -17.72 11.12
C TYR A 105 17.40 -18.92 10.29
N ALA A 106 17.94 -18.70 9.09
CA ALA A 106 18.47 -19.78 8.26
C ALA A 106 19.61 -20.58 8.94
N LEU A 107 20.39 -19.90 9.78
CA LEU A 107 21.54 -20.48 10.49
C LEU A 107 21.21 -20.91 11.94
N ALA A 108 20.03 -20.58 12.45
CA ALA A 108 19.69 -20.84 13.84
C ALA A 108 19.43 -22.34 14.08
N GLN A 109 20.21 -22.90 15.01
CA GLN A 109 20.07 -24.29 15.50
C GLN A 109 19.63 -24.32 16.98
N SER A 110 19.35 -23.15 17.58
CA SER A 110 18.97 -23.02 18.98
C SER A 110 18.12 -21.76 19.22
N ALA A 111 17.32 -21.80 20.26
CA ALA A 111 16.46 -20.68 20.67
C ALA A 111 17.20 -19.33 20.84
N PRO A 112 18.37 -19.23 21.50
CA PRO A 112 19.07 -17.96 21.67
C PRO A 112 19.46 -17.31 20.33
N VAL A 113 19.86 -18.09 19.33
CA VAL A 113 20.20 -17.56 18.00
C VAL A 113 18.94 -17.06 17.28
N ALA A 114 17.82 -17.78 17.39
CA ALA A 114 16.54 -17.34 16.82
C ALA A 114 16.05 -16.04 17.49
N TYR A 115 16.17 -15.91 18.81
CA TYR A 115 15.82 -14.68 19.54
C TYR A 115 16.73 -13.49 19.15
N ALA A 116 18.03 -13.74 18.95
CA ALA A 116 18.96 -12.73 18.48
C ALA A 116 18.60 -12.26 17.05
N ALA A 117 18.24 -13.20 16.17
CA ALA A 117 17.76 -12.87 14.83
C ALA A 117 16.47 -12.03 14.87
N ALA A 118 15.49 -12.39 15.72
CA ALA A 118 14.27 -11.63 15.94
C ALA A 118 14.57 -10.20 16.44
N ALA A 119 15.49 -10.08 17.39
CA ALA A 119 15.91 -8.78 17.91
C ALA A 119 16.49 -7.87 16.82
N VAL A 120 17.36 -8.43 15.97
CA VAL A 120 17.95 -7.72 14.81
C VAL A 120 16.84 -7.33 13.82
N GLY A 121 15.90 -8.23 13.54
CA GLY A 121 14.75 -7.98 12.67
C GLY A 121 13.88 -6.82 13.17
N GLY A 122 13.56 -6.80 14.46
CA GLY A 122 12.77 -5.72 15.07
C GLY A 122 13.42 -4.34 14.94
N VAL A 123 14.74 -4.25 15.18
CA VAL A 123 15.50 -3.01 14.97
C VAL A 123 15.55 -2.64 13.49
N GLY A 124 15.83 -3.62 12.62
CA GLY A 124 15.85 -3.44 11.17
C GLY A 124 14.55 -2.91 10.62
N GLY A 125 13.43 -3.48 11.06
CA GLY A 125 12.09 -3.06 10.69
C GLY A 125 11.76 -1.63 11.13
N ALA A 126 12.17 -1.24 12.35
CA ALA A 126 12.01 0.13 12.81
C ALA A 126 12.73 1.13 11.89
N LEU A 127 14.00 0.87 11.58
CA LEU A 127 14.81 1.76 10.72
C LEU A 127 14.27 1.81 9.30
N LEU A 128 13.94 0.67 8.71
CA LEU A 128 13.46 0.57 7.34
C LEU A 128 12.13 1.29 7.15
N TRP A 129 11.09 0.88 7.88
CA TRP A 129 9.72 1.32 7.61
C TRP A 129 9.48 2.77 7.94
N VAL A 130 10.10 3.30 9.00
CA VAL A 130 10.03 4.73 9.31
C VAL A 130 10.72 5.55 8.23
N SER A 131 11.92 5.14 7.79
CA SER A 131 12.69 5.87 6.78
C SER A 131 12.05 5.79 5.38
N VAL A 132 11.52 4.64 4.98
CA VAL A 132 10.78 4.47 3.72
C VAL A 132 9.59 5.43 3.66
N ARG A 133 8.77 5.48 4.71
CA ARG A 133 7.63 6.42 4.78
C ARG A 133 8.07 7.88 4.78
N ALA A 134 9.17 8.19 5.45
CA ALA A 134 9.76 9.53 5.43
C ALA A 134 10.31 9.93 4.04
N ILE A 135 10.88 8.98 3.26
CA ILE A 135 11.29 9.22 1.87
C ILE A 135 10.07 9.47 0.97
N ILE A 136 9.04 8.63 1.10
CA ILE A 136 7.82 8.75 0.30
C ILE A 136 7.10 10.07 0.60
N SER A 137 7.09 10.54 1.85
CA SER A 137 6.48 11.82 2.24
C SER A 137 7.14 13.04 1.58
N GLU A 138 8.41 12.94 1.12
CA GLU A 138 9.11 14.03 0.44
C GLU A 138 8.36 14.53 -0.83
N ARG A 139 7.54 13.67 -1.43
CA ARG A 139 6.75 14.00 -2.63
C ARG A 139 5.27 14.26 -2.37
N LEU A 140 4.84 14.21 -1.11
CA LEU A 140 3.42 14.31 -0.77
C LEU A 140 2.78 15.63 -1.23
N ALA A 141 3.54 16.73 -1.16
CA ALA A 141 3.10 18.05 -1.66
C ALA A 141 2.94 18.10 -3.19
N GLU A 142 3.72 17.27 -3.93
CA GLU A 142 3.69 17.20 -5.39
C GLU A 142 2.63 16.18 -5.89
N ASP A 143 2.41 15.12 -5.13
CA ASP A 143 1.55 14.02 -5.52
C ASP A 143 0.94 13.35 -4.29
N SER A 144 -0.34 13.58 -4.06
CA SER A 144 -1.07 13.03 -2.92
C SER A 144 -1.30 11.51 -3.00
N ALA A 145 -0.97 10.85 -4.12
CA ALA A 145 -1.11 9.41 -4.31
C ALA A 145 0.13 8.59 -3.91
N VAL A 146 1.17 9.21 -3.35
CA VAL A 146 2.43 8.52 -3.01
C VAL A 146 2.25 7.42 -1.96
N PHE A 147 1.45 7.64 -0.93
CA PHE A 147 1.18 6.62 0.10
C PHE A 147 0.26 5.49 -0.40
N PRO A 148 -0.81 5.74 -1.17
CA PRO A 148 -1.55 4.69 -1.86
C PRO A 148 -0.65 3.79 -2.72
N ARG A 149 0.32 4.35 -3.46
CA ARG A 149 1.29 3.57 -4.24
C ARG A 149 2.24 2.75 -3.36
N LEU A 150 2.68 3.33 -2.23
CA LEU A 150 3.49 2.59 -1.28
C LEU A 150 2.75 1.36 -0.76
N LEU A 151 1.50 1.51 -0.32
CA LEU A 151 0.68 0.40 0.14
C LEU A 151 0.49 -0.65 -0.96
N SER A 152 0.10 -0.23 -2.16
CA SER A 152 -0.06 -1.15 -3.30
C SER A 152 1.23 -1.94 -3.59
N SER A 153 2.40 -1.28 -3.50
CA SER A 153 3.70 -1.92 -3.69
C SER A 153 4.03 -2.92 -2.58
N GLN A 154 3.78 -2.56 -1.31
CA GLN A 154 3.99 -3.43 -0.15
C GLN A 154 3.11 -4.69 -0.25
N GLU A 155 1.81 -4.52 -0.46
CA GLU A 155 0.86 -5.63 -0.56
C GLU A 155 1.13 -6.52 -1.78
N THR A 156 1.56 -5.93 -2.90
CA THR A 156 2.00 -6.73 -4.06
C THR A 156 3.21 -7.59 -3.70
N GLY A 157 4.18 -7.04 -2.97
CA GLY A 157 5.32 -7.80 -2.46
C GLY A 157 4.90 -8.94 -1.53
N ALA A 158 3.96 -8.66 -0.62
CA ALA A 158 3.47 -9.62 0.36
C ALA A 158 2.84 -10.85 -0.31
N TRP A 159 1.82 -10.67 -1.14
CA TRP A 159 1.15 -11.81 -1.78
C TRP A 159 2.04 -12.53 -2.80
N VAL A 160 2.92 -11.84 -3.53
CA VAL A 160 3.89 -12.48 -4.45
C VAL A 160 4.87 -13.35 -3.67
N ALA A 161 5.45 -12.83 -2.58
CA ALA A 161 6.39 -13.58 -1.76
C ALA A 161 5.71 -14.75 -1.05
N PHE A 162 4.47 -14.56 -0.56
CA PHE A 162 3.70 -15.62 0.07
C PHE A 162 3.46 -16.79 -0.90
N ILE A 163 2.99 -16.51 -2.12
CA ILE A 163 2.77 -17.54 -3.12
C ILE A 163 4.09 -18.23 -3.50
N ALA A 164 5.15 -17.46 -3.79
CA ALA A 164 6.45 -18.00 -4.13
C ALA A 164 7.03 -18.84 -2.99
N GLY A 165 6.99 -18.34 -1.76
CA GLY A 165 7.50 -19.00 -0.57
C GLY A 165 6.78 -20.31 -0.26
N MET A 166 5.45 -20.29 -0.22
CA MET A 166 4.64 -21.50 0.02
C MET A 166 4.82 -22.55 -1.09
N THR A 167 5.11 -22.11 -2.31
CA THR A 167 5.39 -23.02 -3.41
C THR A 167 6.80 -23.61 -3.32
N LEU A 168 7.79 -22.79 -2.94
CA LEU A 168 9.19 -23.19 -2.90
C LEU A 168 9.57 -23.95 -1.63
N ILE A 169 8.81 -23.81 -0.53
CA ILE A 169 9.16 -24.41 0.77
C ILE A 169 9.34 -25.93 0.69
N GLY A 170 8.58 -26.59 -0.17
CA GLY A 170 8.71 -28.03 -0.45
C GLY A 170 9.93 -28.42 -1.29
N LEU A 171 10.62 -27.43 -1.90
CA LEU A 171 11.79 -27.67 -2.77
C LEU A 171 13.11 -27.27 -2.10
N ILE A 172 13.12 -26.18 -1.32
CA ILE A 172 14.35 -25.58 -0.77
C ILE A 172 14.34 -25.53 0.77
N ASP A 173 13.38 -26.14 1.41
CA ASP A 173 13.18 -26.15 2.86
C ASP A 173 13.06 -24.72 3.47
N TYR A 174 12.87 -24.63 4.77
CA TYR A 174 12.83 -23.38 5.53
C TYR A 174 14.11 -22.56 5.36
N THR A 175 15.28 -23.22 5.41
CA THR A 175 16.59 -22.57 5.26
C THR A 175 16.72 -21.86 3.93
N GLY A 176 16.32 -22.51 2.83
CA GLY A 176 16.32 -21.91 1.51
C GLY A 176 15.38 -20.72 1.38
N VAL A 177 14.18 -20.80 2.00
CA VAL A 177 13.22 -19.70 2.03
C VAL A 177 13.81 -18.49 2.78
N PHE A 178 14.39 -18.69 3.97
CA PHE A 178 15.02 -17.61 4.73
C PHE A 178 16.21 -16.97 3.98
N LEU A 179 17.04 -17.77 3.31
CA LEU A 179 18.13 -17.24 2.48
C LEU A 179 17.62 -16.45 1.27
N ALA A 180 16.52 -16.89 0.64
CA ALA A 180 15.89 -16.12 -0.44
C ALA A 180 15.34 -14.78 0.07
N CYS A 181 14.71 -14.76 1.26
CA CYS A 181 14.28 -13.54 1.94
C CYS A 181 15.47 -12.62 2.26
N ALA A 182 16.56 -13.18 2.76
CA ALA A 182 17.81 -12.43 3.03
C ALA A 182 18.37 -11.79 1.75
N ALA A 183 18.40 -12.52 0.64
CA ALA A 183 18.86 -12.01 -0.66
C ALA A 183 17.96 -10.89 -1.18
N ALA A 184 16.63 -11.00 -1.04
CA ALA A 184 15.69 -9.95 -1.42
C ALA A 184 15.90 -8.67 -0.59
N CYS A 185 16.09 -8.80 0.73
CA CYS A 185 16.39 -7.67 1.62
C CYS A 185 17.76 -7.03 1.29
N ALA A 186 18.77 -7.83 0.96
CA ALA A 186 20.08 -7.33 0.52
C ALA A 186 19.96 -6.56 -0.80
N ALA A 187 19.19 -7.06 -1.77
CA ALA A 187 18.91 -6.35 -3.02
C ALA A 187 18.17 -5.01 -2.76
N ALA A 188 17.22 -4.99 -1.83
CA ALA A 188 16.54 -3.76 -1.41
C ALA A 188 17.52 -2.76 -0.77
N ALA A 189 18.42 -3.21 0.09
CA ALA A 189 19.45 -2.37 0.69
C ALA A 189 20.35 -1.73 -0.37
N VAL A 190 20.83 -2.50 -1.34
CA VAL A 190 21.62 -2.00 -2.48
C VAL A 190 20.82 -0.98 -3.29
N LEU A 191 19.56 -1.28 -3.60
CA LEU A 191 18.69 -0.38 -4.36
C LEU A 191 18.48 0.97 -3.66
N LEU A 192 18.34 0.97 -2.32
CA LEU A 192 18.24 2.18 -1.51
C LEU A 192 19.56 2.96 -1.51
N LEU A 193 20.72 2.29 -1.42
CA LEU A 193 22.05 2.92 -1.46
C LEU A 193 22.32 3.62 -2.78
N VAL A 194 21.96 3.00 -3.92
CA VAL A 194 22.15 3.58 -5.26
C VAL A 194 21.07 4.61 -5.63
N SER A 195 20.06 4.77 -4.78
CA SER A 195 18.99 5.74 -4.97
C SER A 195 19.54 7.18 -4.93
N PRO A 196 19.00 8.13 -5.69
CA PRO A 196 19.42 9.53 -5.65
C PRO A 196 19.32 10.13 -4.25
N ARG A 197 20.22 11.06 -3.91
CA ARG A 197 20.21 11.81 -2.65
C ARG A 197 19.02 12.78 -2.61
N ARG A 198 18.64 13.18 -1.39
CA ARG A 198 17.64 14.22 -1.20
C ARG A 198 18.18 15.55 -1.73
N PRO A 199 17.43 16.29 -2.57
CA PRO A 199 17.82 17.63 -3.00
C PRO A 199 17.96 18.55 -1.77
N GLY A 200 19.04 19.33 -1.70
CA GLY A 200 19.27 20.30 -0.63
C GLY A 200 19.88 19.75 0.68
N HIS A 201 20.25 18.48 0.76
CA HIS A 201 21.00 17.98 1.91
C HIS A 201 22.51 18.25 1.72
N PRO A 202 23.22 18.88 2.69
CA PRO A 202 24.65 19.15 2.57
C PRO A 202 25.45 17.88 2.29
N ARG A 203 26.49 17.95 1.47
CA ARG A 203 27.45 16.86 1.29
C ARG A 203 28.22 16.70 2.60
N ALA A 204 28.05 15.56 3.26
CA ALA A 204 28.99 15.16 4.30
C ALA A 204 30.39 15.05 3.66
N GLY A 205 31.27 16.02 3.89
CA GLY A 205 32.65 16.01 3.41
C GLY A 205 33.11 17.22 2.62
N ALA A 206 32.32 18.29 2.45
CA ALA A 206 32.76 19.48 1.72
C ALA A 206 33.37 20.57 2.65
N ASP A 207 33.05 20.59 3.93
CA ASP A 207 33.68 21.48 4.89
C ASP A 207 34.02 20.67 6.14
N GLY A 208 35.32 20.37 6.27
CA GLY A 208 35.89 19.67 7.41
C GLY A 208 35.94 20.59 8.63
N GLU A 209 34.77 20.83 9.26
CA GLU A 209 34.69 21.24 10.64
C GLU A 209 33.76 20.29 11.34
N THR A 210 34.40 19.48 12.17
CA THR A 210 33.80 18.66 13.21
C THR A 210 32.91 19.52 14.08
N ALA A 211 31.60 19.59 13.73
CA ALA A 211 30.61 19.80 14.74
C ALA A 211 30.57 18.53 15.60
N GLU A 212 31.49 18.41 16.53
CA GLU A 212 31.44 17.44 17.61
C GLU A 212 30.09 17.62 18.30
N GLY A 213 29.25 16.63 18.08
CA GLY A 213 27.86 16.63 18.52
C GLY A 213 27.73 16.40 20.00
N GLU A 214 27.76 17.40 20.79
CA GLU A 214 26.89 17.56 21.94
C GLU A 214 25.50 18.05 21.48
N VAL A 215 24.92 17.42 20.49
CA VAL A 215 23.48 17.54 20.24
C VAL A 215 22.81 16.64 21.25
N ALA A 216 22.79 17.20 22.41
CA ALA A 216 21.92 16.97 23.51
C ALA A 216 20.82 15.92 23.22
N GLU A 217 20.97 14.71 23.81
CA GLU A 217 19.89 13.73 24.00
C GLU A 217 18.61 14.43 24.50
N GLY A 218 18.75 15.50 25.30
CA GLY A 218 17.67 16.36 25.78
C GLY A 218 16.89 17.07 24.68
N THR A 219 17.54 17.58 23.63
CA THR A 219 16.86 18.27 22.51
C THR A 219 16.13 17.31 21.58
N ALA A 220 16.67 16.12 21.37
CA ALA A 220 16.01 15.09 20.56
C ALA A 220 14.76 14.54 21.26
N ALA A 221 14.85 14.25 22.55
CA ALA A 221 13.72 13.81 23.36
C ALA A 221 12.65 14.89 23.54
N ALA A 222 13.05 16.15 23.72
CA ALA A 222 12.13 17.29 23.76
C ALA A 222 11.38 17.46 22.43
N GLY A 223 12.05 17.25 21.30
CA GLY A 223 11.45 17.26 19.96
C GLY A 223 10.43 16.14 19.75
N LEU A 224 10.71 14.90 20.18
CA LEU A 224 9.76 13.77 20.12
C LEU A 224 8.53 14.04 20.98
N GLY A 225 8.71 14.56 22.21
CA GLY A 225 7.60 14.90 23.10
C GLY A 225 6.69 15.99 22.53
N ALA A 226 7.25 16.99 21.84
CA ALA A 226 6.48 18.04 21.18
C ALA A 226 5.67 17.47 20.00
N VAL A 227 6.29 16.67 19.14
CA VAL A 227 5.63 16.00 18.02
C VAL A 227 4.52 15.07 18.52
N GLY A 228 4.79 14.25 19.53
CA GLY A 228 3.79 13.35 20.12
C GLY A 228 2.58 14.09 20.70
N ARG A 229 2.80 15.22 21.38
CA ARG A 229 1.69 16.07 21.88
C ARG A 229 0.86 16.65 20.76
N LYS A 230 1.49 17.16 19.68
CA LYS A 230 0.81 17.70 18.50
C LYS A 230 -0.04 16.63 17.83
N LEU A 231 0.49 15.42 17.66
CA LEU A 231 -0.16 14.31 16.97
C LEU A 231 -1.14 13.51 17.85
N ARG A 232 -1.18 13.79 19.16
CA ARG A 232 -1.96 13.02 20.15
C ARG A 232 -3.38 12.65 19.72
N PRO A 233 -4.20 13.56 19.13
CA PRO A 233 -5.55 13.19 18.71
C PRO A 233 -5.58 12.05 17.70
N MET A 234 -4.66 12.07 16.73
CA MET A 234 -4.55 11.04 15.71
C MET A 234 -3.93 9.75 16.25
N LEU A 235 -2.92 9.85 17.12
CA LEU A 235 -2.29 8.69 17.74
C LEU A 235 -3.29 7.89 18.58
N LEU A 236 -4.13 8.57 19.38
CA LEU A 236 -5.19 7.91 20.15
C LEU A 236 -6.24 7.26 19.25
N ALA A 237 -6.63 7.93 18.15
CA ALA A 237 -7.54 7.36 17.17
C ALA A 237 -6.96 6.11 16.52
N VAL A 238 -5.67 6.13 16.19
CA VAL A 238 -4.95 5.00 15.58
C VAL A 238 -4.83 3.83 16.56
N VAL A 239 -4.44 4.08 17.82
CA VAL A 239 -4.42 3.01 18.84
C VAL A 239 -5.79 2.36 18.95
N LEU A 240 -6.87 3.14 19.06
CA LEU A 240 -8.23 2.63 19.17
C LEU A 240 -8.63 1.75 17.97
N THR A 241 -8.42 2.27 16.75
CA THR A 241 -8.80 1.53 15.53
C THR A 241 -7.92 0.31 15.32
N MET A 242 -6.61 0.40 15.52
CA MET A 242 -5.71 -0.73 15.37
C MET A 242 -5.93 -1.82 16.42
N THR A 243 -6.33 -1.44 17.65
CA THR A 243 -6.75 -2.42 18.67
C THR A 243 -7.94 -3.25 18.18
N ALA A 244 -8.96 -2.59 17.63
CA ALA A 244 -10.14 -3.28 17.14
C ALA A 244 -9.85 -4.14 15.91
N GLU A 245 -9.12 -3.59 14.93
CA GLU A 245 -8.76 -4.29 13.69
C GLU A 245 -7.91 -5.54 13.98
N SER A 246 -6.90 -5.44 14.85
CA SER A 246 -6.08 -6.58 15.24
C SER A 246 -6.87 -7.60 16.05
N ALA A 247 -7.80 -7.13 16.90
CA ALA A 247 -8.68 -8.05 17.62
C ALA A 247 -9.56 -8.85 16.65
N VAL A 248 -10.21 -8.18 15.69
CA VAL A 248 -11.07 -8.85 14.70
C VAL A 248 -10.26 -9.80 13.82
N SER A 249 -9.06 -9.42 13.40
CA SER A 249 -8.19 -10.25 12.56
C SER A 249 -7.77 -11.53 13.30
N LEU A 250 -7.40 -11.44 14.59
CA LEU A 250 -7.03 -12.61 15.37
C LEU A 250 -8.24 -13.47 15.73
N LEU A 251 -9.39 -12.87 16.09
CA LEU A 251 -10.65 -13.59 16.30
C LEU A 251 -11.02 -14.38 15.05
N LEU A 252 -10.92 -13.77 13.88
CA LEU A 252 -11.17 -14.44 12.60
C LEU A 252 -10.24 -15.63 12.39
N LEU A 253 -8.93 -15.45 12.61
CA LEU A 253 -7.94 -16.53 12.47
C LEU A 253 -8.28 -17.71 13.38
N LEU A 254 -8.56 -17.44 14.66
CA LEU A 254 -8.93 -18.47 15.63
C LEU A 254 -10.25 -19.17 15.25
N HIS A 255 -11.22 -18.43 14.74
CA HIS A 255 -12.50 -18.99 14.33
C HIS A 255 -12.39 -19.88 13.08
N LEU A 256 -11.58 -19.48 12.11
CA LEU A 256 -11.30 -20.31 10.92
C LEU A 256 -10.61 -21.60 11.32
N GLN A 257 -9.64 -21.52 12.25
CA GLN A 257 -8.88 -22.68 12.72
C GLN A 257 -9.70 -23.61 13.64
N ARG A 258 -10.42 -23.06 14.64
CA ARG A 258 -11.09 -23.85 15.67
C ARG A 258 -12.59 -24.04 15.43
N GLY A 259 -13.24 -23.06 14.79
CA GLY A 259 -14.69 -23.11 14.54
C GLY A 259 -15.03 -23.83 13.24
N PHE A 260 -14.20 -23.69 12.21
CA PHE A 260 -14.35 -24.36 10.91
C PHE A 260 -13.34 -25.49 10.69
N ASP A 261 -12.41 -25.72 11.63
CA ASP A 261 -11.38 -26.77 11.57
C ASP A 261 -10.53 -26.72 10.29
N LEU A 262 -10.21 -25.49 9.80
CA LEU A 262 -9.46 -25.30 8.59
C LEU A 262 -7.96 -25.49 8.81
N GLU A 263 -7.30 -26.13 7.85
CA GLU A 263 -5.85 -26.20 7.79
C GLU A 263 -5.24 -24.82 7.44
N ILE A 264 -3.96 -24.60 7.78
CA ILE A 264 -3.25 -23.32 7.57
C ILE A 264 -3.30 -22.89 6.10
N GLY A 265 -3.17 -23.83 5.15
CA GLY A 265 -3.27 -23.55 3.72
C GLY A 265 -4.64 -23.04 3.30
N GLU A 266 -5.71 -23.58 3.86
CA GLU A 266 -7.10 -23.19 3.59
C GLU A 266 -7.40 -21.80 4.16
N ILE A 267 -6.92 -21.54 5.39
CA ILE A 267 -7.00 -20.20 6.03
C ILE A 267 -6.32 -19.16 5.14
N ALA A 268 -5.15 -19.46 4.57
CA ALA A 268 -4.45 -18.54 3.67
C ALA A 268 -5.31 -18.18 2.44
N PHE A 269 -6.10 -19.13 1.90
CA PHE A 269 -7.01 -18.85 0.79
C PHE A 269 -8.19 -17.96 1.20
N VAL A 270 -8.64 -18.02 2.44
CA VAL A 270 -9.68 -17.10 2.95
C VAL A 270 -9.16 -15.66 3.06
N PHE A 271 -7.89 -15.49 3.45
CA PHE A 271 -7.27 -14.16 3.59
C PHE A 271 -6.81 -13.55 2.26
N LEU A 272 -6.43 -14.36 1.28
CA LEU A 272 -5.84 -13.93 0.01
C LEU A 272 -6.71 -12.93 -0.78
N PRO A 273 -8.05 -13.10 -0.93
CA PRO A 273 -8.88 -12.15 -1.68
C PRO A 273 -8.85 -10.73 -1.12
N GLY A 274 -8.83 -10.58 0.21
CA GLY A 274 -8.73 -9.27 0.87
C GLY A 274 -7.37 -8.61 0.65
N ALA A 275 -6.27 -9.36 0.72
CA ALA A 275 -4.93 -8.85 0.45
C ALA A 275 -4.79 -8.36 -1.01
N ILE A 276 -5.30 -9.13 -1.97
CA ILE A 276 -5.33 -8.73 -3.39
C ILE A 276 -6.21 -7.47 -3.56
N ALA A 277 -7.39 -7.45 -2.94
CA ALA A 277 -8.28 -6.29 -2.99
C ALA A 277 -7.61 -5.04 -2.42
N MET A 278 -6.89 -5.14 -1.31
CA MET A 278 -6.14 -4.05 -0.70
C MET A 278 -5.04 -3.54 -1.64
N SER A 279 -4.24 -4.42 -2.23
CA SER A 279 -3.18 -4.07 -3.19
C SER A 279 -3.71 -3.29 -4.39
N VAL A 280 -4.77 -3.80 -5.01
CA VAL A 280 -5.35 -3.20 -6.23
C VAL A 280 -6.15 -1.94 -5.92
N ALA A 281 -6.89 -1.92 -4.81
CA ALA A 281 -7.79 -0.82 -4.48
C ALA A 281 -7.08 0.42 -3.97
N ALA A 282 -5.90 0.31 -3.34
CA ALA A 282 -5.22 1.43 -2.68
C ALA A 282 -5.07 2.66 -3.59
N GLU A 283 -4.56 2.50 -4.80
CA GLU A 283 -4.42 3.61 -5.76
C GLU A 283 -5.77 4.10 -6.30
N HIS A 284 -6.74 3.19 -6.46
CA HIS A 284 -8.05 3.52 -7.03
C HIS A 284 -8.94 4.26 -6.03
N LEU A 285 -8.85 3.94 -4.76
CA LEU A 285 -9.61 4.61 -3.70
C LEU A 285 -9.16 6.05 -3.49
N HIS A 286 -7.89 6.37 -3.81
CA HIS A 286 -7.37 7.73 -3.68
C HIS A 286 -8.21 8.79 -4.42
N ARG A 287 -8.79 8.45 -5.58
CA ARG A 287 -9.72 9.35 -6.30
C ARG A 287 -10.94 9.78 -5.47
N TYR A 288 -11.42 8.90 -4.58
CA TYR A 288 -12.53 9.23 -3.70
C TYR A 288 -12.09 10.15 -2.57
N VAL A 289 -10.83 10.02 -2.10
CA VAL A 289 -10.24 10.95 -1.13
C VAL A 289 -10.17 12.36 -1.71
N VAL A 290 -9.72 12.50 -2.96
CA VAL A 290 -9.66 13.79 -3.67
C VAL A 290 -11.07 14.36 -3.92
N ARG A 291 -12.06 13.49 -4.17
CA ARG A 291 -13.43 13.94 -4.48
C ARG A 291 -14.28 14.26 -3.26
N PHE A 292 -14.21 13.43 -2.22
CA PHE A 292 -15.12 13.49 -1.06
C PHE A 292 -14.46 13.99 0.22
N GLY A 293 -13.13 14.09 0.24
CA GLY A 293 -12.33 14.44 1.40
C GLY A 293 -11.98 13.25 2.28
N ARG A 294 -10.91 13.42 3.06
CA ARG A 294 -10.33 12.40 3.96
C ARG A 294 -11.33 11.96 5.04
N SER A 295 -12.04 12.92 5.65
CA SER A 295 -12.97 12.65 6.75
C SER A 295 -14.10 11.72 6.37
N ARG A 296 -14.70 11.92 5.18
CA ARG A 296 -15.81 11.07 4.70
C ARG A 296 -15.34 9.68 4.32
N VAL A 297 -14.17 9.59 3.66
CA VAL A 297 -13.59 8.30 3.27
C VAL A 297 -13.19 7.49 4.50
N LEU A 298 -12.55 8.11 5.51
CA LEU A 298 -12.22 7.46 6.78
C LEU A 298 -13.45 7.00 7.56
N MET A 299 -14.51 7.80 7.57
CA MET A 299 -15.79 7.41 8.17
C MET A 299 -16.39 6.18 7.46
N ALA A 300 -16.43 6.20 6.12
CA ALA A 300 -16.93 5.08 5.34
C ALA A 300 -16.09 3.81 5.53
N ALA A 301 -14.77 3.95 5.59
CA ALA A 301 -13.86 2.84 5.85
C ALA A 301 -14.06 2.24 7.26
N SER A 302 -14.17 3.08 8.30
CA SER A 302 -14.46 2.60 9.67
C SER A 302 -15.81 1.90 9.77
N LEU A 303 -16.84 2.39 9.07
CA LEU A 303 -18.13 1.71 8.97
C LEU A 303 -18.06 0.40 8.20
N SER A 304 -17.22 0.32 7.16
CA SER A 304 -16.95 -0.91 6.42
C SER A 304 -16.29 -1.98 7.30
N SER A 305 -15.25 -1.60 8.08
CA SER A 305 -14.61 -2.51 9.04
C SER A 305 -15.59 -2.95 10.14
N ALA A 306 -16.42 -2.04 10.65
CA ALA A 306 -17.44 -2.41 11.62
C ALA A 306 -18.49 -3.35 11.01
N GLY A 307 -18.93 -3.10 9.78
CA GLY A 307 -19.83 -3.98 9.03
C GLY A 307 -19.24 -5.37 8.80
N PHE A 308 -17.93 -5.45 8.52
CA PHE A 308 -17.21 -6.71 8.47
C PHE A 308 -17.27 -7.45 9.82
N ALA A 309 -16.90 -6.80 10.93
CA ALA A 309 -16.91 -7.42 12.26
C ALA A 309 -18.31 -7.89 12.68
N ILE A 310 -19.35 -7.09 12.37
CA ILE A 310 -20.74 -7.46 12.61
C ILE A 310 -21.17 -8.64 11.71
N GLY A 311 -20.84 -8.57 10.41
CA GLY A 311 -21.16 -9.65 9.47
C GLY A 311 -20.48 -10.98 9.83
N LEU A 312 -19.26 -10.90 10.39
CA LEU A 312 -18.51 -12.06 10.83
C LEU A 312 -19.23 -12.86 11.94
N ALA A 313 -20.00 -12.16 12.81
CA ALA A 313 -20.76 -12.79 13.89
C ALA A 313 -21.77 -13.85 13.41
N TRP A 314 -22.25 -13.71 12.19
CA TRP A 314 -23.25 -14.62 11.59
C TRP A 314 -22.81 -15.24 10.26
N ALA A 315 -21.53 -15.19 9.94
CA ALA A 315 -21.04 -15.76 8.69
C ALA A 315 -21.16 -17.31 8.69
N PRO A 316 -21.93 -17.90 7.77
CA PRO A 316 -22.25 -19.34 7.82
C PRO A 316 -21.14 -20.22 7.24
N SER A 317 -20.17 -19.65 6.53
CA SER A 317 -19.13 -20.43 5.86
C SER A 317 -17.84 -19.61 5.61
N PRO A 318 -16.70 -20.29 5.48
CA PRO A 318 -15.41 -19.64 5.14
C PRO A 318 -15.45 -18.80 3.85
N LEU A 319 -16.26 -19.20 2.87
CA LEU A 319 -16.41 -18.46 1.62
C LEU A 319 -17.10 -17.10 1.83
N VAL A 320 -18.14 -17.06 2.67
CA VAL A 320 -18.81 -15.80 3.06
C VAL A 320 -17.82 -14.92 3.83
N ILE A 321 -17.01 -15.51 4.70
CA ILE A 321 -15.95 -14.80 5.43
C ILE A 321 -14.93 -14.21 4.46
N ALA A 322 -14.48 -14.95 3.44
CA ALA A 322 -13.57 -14.44 2.41
C ALA A 322 -14.16 -13.23 1.66
N GLY A 323 -15.46 -13.29 1.34
CA GLY A 323 -16.18 -12.16 0.75
C GLY A 323 -16.25 -10.93 1.66
N LEU A 324 -16.55 -11.13 2.95
CA LEU A 324 -16.54 -10.07 3.96
C LEU A 324 -15.13 -9.51 4.19
N TRP A 325 -14.10 -10.35 4.11
CA TRP A 325 -12.69 -9.94 4.26
C TRP A 325 -12.24 -8.97 3.15
N ILE A 326 -12.78 -9.10 1.93
CA ILE A 326 -12.58 -8.09 0.87
C ILE A 326 -13.05 -6.71 1.34
N LEU A 327 -14.15 -6.63 2.06
CA LEU A 327 -14.69 -5.37 2.58
C LEU A 327 -13.74 -4.72 3.59
N SER A 328 -13.14 -5.52 4.48
CA SER A 328 -12.07 -5.06 5.39
C SER A 328 -10.83 -4.62 4.62
N GLY A 329 -10.37 -5.38 3.64
CA GLY A 329 -9.24 -5.04 2.79
C GLY A 329 -9.42 -3.70 2.06
N LEU A 330 -10.62 -3.42 1.56
CA LEU A 330 -10.96 -2.13 0.96
C LEU A 330 -10.91 -0.97 1.98
N ALA A 331 -11.38 -1.20 3.21
CA ALA A 331 -11.29 -0.21 4.29
C ALA A 331 -9.82 0.12 4.60
N TRP A 332 -8.98 -0.88 4.76
CA TRP A 332 -7.55 -0.71 5.04
C TRP A 332 -6.80 -0.03 3.89
N ALA A 333 -7.14 -0.35 2.64
CA ALA A 333 -6.61 0.31 1.46
C ALA A 333 -6.84 1.84 1.46
N ALA A 334 -7.86 2.32 2.18
CA ALA A 334 -8.12 3.74 2.36
C ALA A 334 -7.48 4.29 3.65
N VAL A 335 -7.66 3.61 4.79
CA VAL A 335 -7.28 4.12 6.12
C VAL A 335 -5.76 4.28 6.25
N ILE A 336 -4.98 3.29 5.80
CA ILE A 336 -3.52 3.30 5.98
C ILE A 336 -2.86 4.46 5.24
N PRO A 337 -3.08 4.67 3.93
CA PRO A 337 -2.45 5.77 3.21
C PRO A 337 -2.89 7.16 3.69
N ILE A 338 -4.19 7.30 4.03
CA ILE A 338 -4.72 8.57 4.55
C ILE A 338 -4.06 8.89 5.90
N GLY A 339 -3.96 7.91 6.81
CA GLY A 339 -3.31 8.07 8.10
C GLY A 339 -1.86 8.51 7.96
N GLN A 340 -1.10 7.85 7.09
CA GLN A 340 0.30 8.18 6.80
C GLN A 340 0.44 9.59 6.20
N ALA A 341 -0.42 9.98 5.25
CA ALA A 341 -0.42 11.31 4.67
C ALA A 341 -0.72 12.40 5.71
N VAL A 342 -1.74 12.20 6.54
CA VAL A 342 -2.11 13.14 7.62
C VAL A 342 -0.97 13.34 8.60
N ILE A 343 -0.31 12.27 9.01
CA ILE A 343 0.83 12.34 9.93
C ILE A 343 2.02 13.05 9.27
N ALA A 344 2.34 12.75 8.01
CA ALA A 344 3.41 13.42 7.29
C ALA A 344 3.17 14.93 7.16
N GLU A 345 1.97 15.33 6.74
CA GLU A 345 1.58 16.75 6.62
C GLU A 345 1.59 17.47 7.98
N ALA A 346 1.04 16.86 9.02
CA ALA A 346 1.03 17.44 10.35
C ALA A 346 2.43 17.58 10.96
N SER A 347 3.37 16.70 10.62
CA SER A 347 4.74 16.69 11.12
C SER A 347 5.67 17.66 10.38
N GLY A 348 5.35 18.01 9.13
CA GLY A 348 6.15 18.90 8.32
C GLY A 348 7.59 18.38 8.10
N GLU A 349 8.59 19.19 8.45
CA GLU A 349 10.00 18.81 8.31
C GLU A 349 10.43 17.64 9.20
N GLN A 350 9.73 17.41 10.31
CA GLN A 350 9.97 16.31 11.25
C GLN A 350 9.16 15.04 10.88
N ALA A 351 9.00 14.76 9.60
CA ALA A 351 8.21 13.64 9.10
C ALA A 351 8.74 12.27 9.61
N GLY A 352 10.04 12.12 9.80
CA GLY A 352 10.64 10.94 10.40
C GLY A 352 10.15 10.69 11.82
N ARG A 353 10.24 11.70 12.70
CA ARG A 353 9.75 11.62 14.08
C ARG A 353 8.25 11.36 14.12
N GLY A 354 7.47 12.06 13.29
CA GLY A 354 6.03 11.84 13.18
C GLY A 354 5.67 10.40 12.78
N MET A 355 6.33 9.86 11.77
CA MET A 355 6.15 8.47 11.33
C MET A 355 6.60 7.46 12.39
N GLY A 356 7.71 7.72 13.08
CA GLY A 356 8.20 6.86 14.16
C GLY A 356 7.17 6.71 15.28
N VAL A 357 6.64 7.81 15.79
CA VAL A 357 5.62 7.80 16.87
C VAL A 357 4.29 7.19 16.37
N TYR A 358 3.88 7.49 15.14
CA TYR A 358 2.67 6.93 14.54
C TYR A 358 2.74 5.40 14.38
N GLU A 359 3.85 4.89 13.89
CA GLU A 359 4.04 3.46 13.71
C GLU A 359 4.18 2.72 15.05
N SER A 360 4.76 3.34 16.08
CA SER A 360 4.74 2.78 17.44
C SER A 360 3.32 2.72 18.00
N ALA A 361 2.49 3.74 17.75
CA ALA A 361 1.09 3.73 18.16
C ALA A 361 0.28 2.64 17.45
N ARG A 362 0.57 2.37 16.16
CA ARG A 362 -0.03 1.26 15.43
C ARG A 362 0.32 -0.10 16.04
N LEU A 363 1.60 -0.33 16.34
CA LEU A 363 2.05 -1.58 16.97
C LEU A 363 1.47 -1.75 18.37
N LEU A 364 1.39 -0.66 19.16
CA LEU A 364 0.77 -0.70 20.48
C LEU A 364 -0.71 -1.10 20.37
N GLY A 365 -1.44 -0.52 19.41
CA GLY A 365 -2.82 -0.90 19.13
C GLY A 365 -2.94 -2.37 18.72
N ALA A 366 -2.06 -2.83 17.81
CA ALA A 366 -2.05 -4.21 17.35
C ALA A 366 -1.80 -5.20 18.50
N LEU A 367 -0.80 -4.94 19.33
CA LEU A 367 -0.50 -5.76 20.51
C LEU A 367 -1.69 -5.82 21.49
N THR A 368 -2.26 -4.66 21.80
CA THR A 368 -3.42 -4.57 22.70
C THR A 368 -4.62 -5.34 22.14
N GLY A 369 -4.87 -5.22 20.83
CA GLY A 369 -5.96 -5.90 20.14
C GLY A 369 -5.80 -7.40 20.12
N SER A 370 -4.59 -7.90 19.84
CA SER A 370 -4.32 -9.33 19.86
C SER A 370 -4.50 -9.94 21.25
N LEU A 371 -4.06 -9.24 22.30
CA LEU A 371 -4.29 -9.67 23.68
C LEU A 371 -5.79 -9.69 24.03
N ALA A 372 -6.52 -8.64 23.64
CA ALA A 372 -7.95 -8.56 23.87
C ALA A 372 -8.72 -9.65 23.12
N ALA A 373 -8.31 -10.02 21.91
CA ALA A 373 -8.93 -11.06 21.11
C ALA A 373 -8.82 -12.44 21.80
N GLY A 374 -7.65 -12.78 22.36
CA GLY A 374 -7.49 -14.02 23.12
C GLY A 374 -8.46 -14.12 24.28
N VAL A 375 -8.56 -13.06 25.10
CA VAL A 375 -9.50 -12.99 26.22
C VAL A 375 -10.95 -13.07 25.74
N LEU A 376 -11.31 -12.36 24.69
CA LEU A 376 -12.67 -12.38 24.14
C LEU A 376 -13.04 -13.76 23.58
N TYR A 377 -12.12 -14.42 22.90
CA TYR A 377 -12.36 -15.74 22.32
C TYR A 377 -12.61 -16.82 23.40
N ASP A 378 -11.87 -16.75 24.52
CA ASP A 378 -11.97 -17.74 25.61
C ASP A 378 -13.13 -17.44 26.57
N SER A 379 -13.59 -16.17 26.70
CA SER A 379 -14.55 -15.76 27.73
C SER A 379 -15.95 -15.42 27.20
N ALA A 380 -16.12 -15.18 25.90
CA ALA A 380 -17.39 -14.78 25.30
C ALA A 380 -17.82 -15.77 24.21
N ASP A 381 -19.12 -15.78 23.89
CA ASP A 381 -19.57 -16.47 22.68
C ASP A 381 -19.06 -15.73 21.43
N TRP A 382 -19.01 -16.45 20.31
CA TRP A 382 -18.45 -15.92 19.05
C TRP A 382 -19.12 -14.62 18.60
N ALA A 383 -20.44 -14.56 18.63
CA ALA A 383 -21.18 -13.38 18.17
C ALA A 383 -20.92 -12.19 19.11
N ALA A 384 -20.92 -12.41 20.43
CA ALA A 384 -20.60 -11.36 21.40
C ALA A 384 -19.16 -10.83 21.21
N ALA A 385 -18.18 -11.71 21.00
CA ALA A 385 -16.79 -11.31 20.74
C ALA A 385 -16.67 -10.40 19.51
N CYS A 386 -17.33 -10.76 18.40
CA CYS A 386 -17.37 -9.96 17.18
C CYS A 386 -18.07 -8.59 17.40
N LEU A 387 -19.19 -8.58 18.11
CA LEU A 387 -19.93 -7.35 18.39
C LEU A 387 -19.16 -6.40 19.32
N VAL A 388 -18.49 -6.93 20.35
CA VAL A 388 -17.61 -6.13 21.23
C VAL A 388 -16.47 -5.52 20.42
N ALA A 389 -15.84 -6.29 19.53
CA ALA A 389 -14.78 -5.78 18.66
C ALA A 389 -15.29 -4.75 17.62
N ALA A 390 -16.57 -4.80 17.23
CA ALA A 390 -17.16 -3.81 16.33
C ALA A 390 -17.37 -2.43 16.97
N VAL A 391 -17.54 -2.35 18.31
CA VAL A 391 -17.82 -1.08 19.01
C VAL A 391 -16.72 -0.02 18.79
N PRO A 392 -15.42 -0.28 19.00
CA PRO A 392 -14.40 0.73 18.76
C PRO A 392 -14.23 1.05 17.26
N LEU A 393 -14.59 0.14 16.33
CA LEU A 393 -14.62 0.45 14.89
C LEU A 393 -15.74 1.44 14.57
N LEU A 394 -16.94 1.26 15.14
CA LEU A 394 -18.02 2.24 15.03
C LEU A 394 -17.64 3.58 15.66
N ALA A 395 -16.99 3.57 16.82
CA ALA A 395 -16.46 4.78 17.43
C ALA A 395 -15.41 5.46 16.52
N GLY A 396 -14.59 4.68 15.82
CA GLY A 396 -13.61 5.14 14.84
C GLY A 396 -14.23 5.98 13.74
N ALA A 397 -15.45 5.66 13.28
CA ALA A 397 -16.16 6.45 12.27
C ALA A 397 -16.38 7.93 12.69
N VAL A 398 -16.37 8.20 13.98
CA VAL A 398 -16.54 9.54 14.55
C VAL A 398 -15.20 10.12 15.04
N VAL A 399 -14.40 9.32 15.72
CA VAL A 399 -13.14 9.74 16.37
C VAL A 399 -12.08 10.08 15.33
N VAL A 400 -11.88 9.23 14.31
CA VAL A 400 -10.82 9.42 13.31
C VAL A 400 -11.01 10.70 12.48
N PRO A 401 -12.19 11.00 11.89
CA PRO A 401 -12.41 12.26 11.20
C PRO A 401 -12.24 13.51 12.09
N ARG A 402 -12.62 13.41 13.36
CA ARG A 402 -12.41 14.50 14.32
C ARG A 402 -10.93 14.70 14.64
N ALA A 403 -10.16 13.62 14.73
CA ALA A 403 -8.71 13.69 14.96
C ALA A 403 -8.00 14.38 13.79
N VAL A 404 -8.34 14.04 12.55
CA VAL A 404 -7.80 14.70 11.34
C VAL A 404 -8.08 16.21 11.37
N ARG A 405 -9.32 16.61 11.64
CA ARG A 405 -9.69 18.02 11.73
C ARG A 405 -8.96 18.78 12.84
N ARG A 406 -8.72 18.15 14.00
CA ARG A 406 -7.97 18.76 15.11
C ARG A 406 -6.50 19.00 14.80
N LEU A 407 -5.93 18.26 13.86
CA LEU A 407 -4.56 18.48 13.39
C LEU A 407 -4.43 19.67 12.42
N GLY A 408 -5.53 20.25 11.97
CA GLY A 408 -5.53 21.37 11.00
C GLY A 408 -5.11 20.96 9.59
N VAL A 409 -5.10 19.66 9.29
CA VAL A 409 -4.76 19.14 7.95
C VAL A 409 -5.97 19.30 7.02
N ALA A 410 -5.72 19.71 5.78
CA ALA A 410 -6.76 19.89 4.79
C ALA A 410 -7.55 18.59 4.55
N ASP A 411 -8.88 18.68 4.53
CA ASP A 411 -9.74 17.50 4.33
C ASP A 411 -9.61 16.95 2.90
N VAL A 412 -9.49 17.84 1.92
CA VAL A 412 -9.20 17.49 0.52
C VAL A 412 -7.71 17.77 0.28
N PRO A 413 -6.93 16.78 -0.20
CA PRO A 413 -5.54 17.01 -0.55
C PRO A 413 -5.42 18.16 -1.56
N PRO A 414 -4.42 19.05 -1.43
CA PRO A 414 -4.20 20.11 -2.40
C PRO A 414 -4.00 19.53 -3.80
N PRO A 415 -4.51 20.17 -4.86
CA PRO A 415 -4.19 19.76 -6.21
C PRO A 415 -2.67 19.83 -6.42
N ALA A 416 -2.12 18.87 -7.17
CA ALA A 416 -0.72 18.90 -7.52
C ALA A 416 -0.37 20.28 -8.13
N PRO A 417 0.76 20.92 -7.71
CA PRO A 417 1.16 22.21 -8.27
C PRO A 417 1.20 22.12 -9.79
N GLU A 418 0.61 23.10 -10.47
CA GLU A 418 0.62 23.19 -11.93
C GLU A 418 2.08 23.16 -12.40
N ARG A 419 2.41 22.23 -13.27
CA ARG A 419 3.74 22.18 -13.87
C ARG A 419 3.97 23.51 -14.60
N PRO A 420 5.10 24.20 -14.35
CA PRO A 420 5.47 25.36 -15.15
C PRO A 420 5.26 25.00 -16.62
N GLY A 421 4.51 25.82 -17.33
CA GLY A 421 4.04 25.54 -18.67
C GLY A 421 5.17 25.02 -19.55
N ARG A 422 4.95 23.88 -20.17
CA ARG A 422 5.81 23.43 -21.27
C ARG A 422 5.80 24.56 -22.28
N PRO A 423 6.96 25.14 -22.67
CA PRO A 423 6.96 26.19 -23.67
C PRO A 423 6.17 25.69 -24.88
N GLU A 424 5.16 26.46 -25.24
CA GLU A 424 4.33 26.23 -26.41
C GLU A 424 5.29 26.14 -27.61
N LYS A 425 5.28 25.02 -28.33
CA LYS A 425 6.03 24.92 -29.59
C LYS A 425 5.55 26.06 -30.46
N PRO A 426 6.46 26.88 -31.03
CA PRO A 426 6.07 27.91 -31.97
C PRO A 426 5.19 27.25 -33.05
N GLN A 427 3.95 27.71 -33.16
CA GLN A 427 3.11 27.35 -34.29
C GLN A 427 3.83 27.92 -35.51
N ALA A 428 4.23 27.04 -36.41
CA ALA A 428 4.72 27.43 -37.73
C ALA A 428 3.62 28.25 -38.38
N SER A 429 3.88 29.55 -38.50
CA SER A 429 3.07 30.49 -39.26
C SER A 429 3.00 30.01 -40.71
N ALA A 430 1.85 29.53 -41.12
CA ALA A 430 1.52 29.41 -42.52
C ALA A 430 1.30 30.84 -43.04
N ALA A 431 2.34 31.39 -43.62
CA ALA A 431 2.24 32.58 -44.46
C ALA A 431 1.71 32.14 -45.83
N ALA A 432 0.57 32.64 -46.24
CA ALA A 432 0.23 32.87 -47.62
C ALA A 432 -0.96 33.84 -47.72
N ASP A 433 -0.66 34.99 -48.25
CA ASP A 433 -1.40 35.84 -49.19
C ASP A 433 -2.82 36.35 -48.90
N GLY A 434 -2.92 37.67 -49.04
CA GLY A 434 -4.14 38.37 -49.36
C GLY A 434 -4.21 39.81 -48.89
N ALA A 435 -3.77 40.71 -49.78
CA ALA A 435 -3.74 42.16 -49.66
C ALA A 435 -5.13 42.80 -49.49
N SER A 436 -5.05 44.05 -49.01
CA SER A 436 -5.95 45.18 -49.33
C SER A 436 -6.91 45.67 -48.24
N GLY A 437 -6.68 46.92 -47.88
CA GLY A 437 -7.76 47.89 -47.76
C GLY A 437 -8.05 48.50 -46.38
N ALA A 438 -7.41 49.67 -46.15
CA ALA A 438 -8.00 50.97 -45.73
C ALA A 438 -8.65 51.14 -44.33
N GLU A 439 -7.99 52.04 -43.62
CA GLU A 439 -8.51 53.26 -42.96
C GLU A 439 -9.42 53.20 -41.70
N SER A 440 -8.80 53.82 -40.67
CA SER A 440 -9.32 54.98 -39.90
C SER A 440 -10.49 54.82 -38.94
N ARG A 441 -10.27 54.97 -37.70
CA ARG A 441 -10.63 56.08 -36.80
C ARG A 441 -10.69 55.68 -35.32
N ALA A 442 -10.06 56.56 -34.58
CA ALA A 442 -10.14 56.62 -33.13
C ALA A 442 -11.56 56.95 -32.66
N GLU A 443 -11.92 56.45 -31.50
CA GLU A 443 -12.52 57.27 -30.42
C GLU A 443 -12.58 56.55 -29.10
N THR A 444 -12.16 57.20 -28.07
CA THR A 444 -12.33 57.07 -26.65
C THR A 444 -13.77 56.78 -26.23
N ASP A 445 -14.03 55.85 -25.31
CA ASP A 445 -14.76 56.22 -24.10
C ASP A 445 -14.67 55.15 -22.98
N THR A 446 -14.73 55.66 -21.79
CA THR A 446 -14.72 55.12 -20.43
C THR A 446 -15.91 54.22 -20.12
N GLY A 447 -15.67 53.19 -19.24
CA GLY A 447 -16.78 52.79 -18.37
C GLY A 447 -16.86 51.31 -18.02
N THR A 448 -16.29 50.92 -16.86
CA THR A 448 -16.86 50.04 -15.81
C THR A 448 -17.72 48.83 -16.18
N THR A 449 -17.41 47.71 -15.45
CA THR A 449 -18.18 46.49 -15.24
C THR A 449 -18.13 45.39 -16.29
N ALA A 450 -17.38 44.32 -15.95
CA ALA A 450 -17.87 42.91 -16.01
C ALA A 450 -16.82 41.93 -15.56
N ALA A 451 -16.80 41.62 -14.27
CA ALA A 451 -16.18 40.40 -13.73
C ALA A 451 -17.23 39.28 -13.75
N ALA A 452 -17.31 38.51 -14.78
CA ALA A 452 -17.94 37.18 -14.83
C ALA A 452 -17.98 36.63 -16.26
N THR A 453 -16.92 36.03 -16.79
CA THR A 453 -17.03 35.03 -17.87
C THR A 453 -15.65 34.49 -18.31
N THR A 454 -14.85 33.87 -17.43
CA THR A 454 -13.59 33.25 -17.92
C THR A 454 -13.28 31.91 -17.23
N ARG A 455 -14.30 31.16 -16.81
CA ARG A 455 -14.11 29.82 -16.17
C ARG A 455 -14.46 28.61 -17.05
N LYS A 456 -14.95 28.78 -18.26
CA LYS A 456 -15.39 27.64 -19.11
C LYS A 456 -14.33 26.99 -20.03
N PRO A 457 -13.24 27.64 -20.49
CA PRO A 457 -12.27 26.97 -21.35
C PRO A 457 -11.36 25.97 -20.62
N GLN A 458 -10.90 26.29 -19.40
CA GLN A 458 -9.97 25.44 -18.64
C GLN A 458 -10.56 24.10 -18.18
N GLN A 459 -11.85 24.06 -17.86
CA GLN A 459 -12.50 22.81 -17.49
C GLN A 459 -12.62 21.82 -18.66
N LYS A 460 -12.79 22.31 -19.88
CA LYS A 460 -12.84 21.44 -21.08
C LYS A 460 -11.46 20.89 -21.46
N GLU A 461 -10.40 21.66 -21.26
CA GLU A 461 -9.03 21.24 -21.57
C GLU A 461 -8.49 20.21 -20.56
N ASN A 462 -8.81 20.35 -19.27
CA ASN A 462 -8.49 19.34 -18.25
C ASN A 462 -9.30 18.05 -18.43
N GLN A 463 -10.57 18.14 -18.84
CA GLN A 463 -11.34 16.95 -19.19
C GLN A 463 -10.82 16.24 -20.45
N GLN A 464 -10.23 16.95 -21.37
CA GLN A 464 -9.63 16.38 -22.57
C GLN A 464 -8.27 15.74 -22.30
N LYS A 465 -7.46 16.28 -21.36
CA LYS A 465 -6.19 15.67 -20.90
C LYS A 465 -6.40 14.43 -20.03
N GLU A 466 -7.47 14.40 -19.24
CA GLU A 466 -7.88 13.17 -18.52
C GLU A 466 -8.42 12.07 -19.46
N LYS A 467 -9.12 12.46 -20.53
CA LYS A 467 -9.56 11.51 -21.56
C LYS A 467 -8.41 10.85 -22.32
N GLY A 468 -7.25 11.51 -22.45
CA GLY A 468 -6.05 10.95 -23.09
C GLY A 468 -5.33 9.86 -22.31
N LYS A 469 -5.64 9.65 -21.01
CA LYS A 469 -5.08 8.57 -20.16
C LYS A 469 -6.02 7.39 -19.94
N GLN A 470 -7.28 7.48 -20.34
CA GLN A 470 -8.21 6.36 -20.22
C GLN A 470 -8.00 5.40 -21.39
N LYS A 471 -7.66 4.14 -21.06
CA LYS A 471 -7.58 3.07 -22.06
C LYS A 471 -8.90 2.98 -22.82
N THR A 472 -8.83 2.89 -24.14
CA THR A 472 -10.03 2.74 -24.96
C THR A 472 -10.67 1.37 -24.73
N PRO A 473 -12.00 1.20 -24.93
CA PRO A 473 -12.67 -0.10 -24.78
C PRO A 473 -12.04 -1.20 -25.64
N ARG A 474 -11.46 -0.84 -26.81
CA ARG A 474 -10.74 -1.78 -27.69
C ARG A 474 -9.42 -2.23 -27.07
N GLN A 475 -8.68 -1.33 -26.42
CA GLN A 475 -7.44 -1.68 -25.71
C GLN A 475 -7.71 -2.58 -24.51
N ILE A 476 -8.74 -2.27 -23.71
CA ILE A 476 -9.15 -3.09 -22.58
C ILE A 476 -9.51 -4.52 -23.03
N ARG A 477 -10.33 -4.66 -24.08
CA ARG A 477 -10.69 -5.98 -24.63
C ARG A 477 -9.50 -6.74 -25.20
N ARG A 478 -8.54 -6.03 -25.83
CA ARG A 478 -7.33 -6.66 -26.37
C ARG A 478 -6.41 -7.17 -25.26
N GLU A 479 -6.22 -6.42 -24.20
CA GLU A 479 -5.40 -6.81 -23.05
C GLU A 479 -6.02 -8.02 -22.34
N LEU A 480 -7.32 -7.98 -22.05
CA LEU A 480 -8.04 -9.11 -21.46
C LEU A 480 -8.00 -10.34 -22.36
N GLY A 481 -8.19 -10.16 -23.67
CA GLY A 481 -8.12 -11.24 -24.65
C GLY A 481 -6.73 -11.87 -24.73
N LEU A 482 -5.66 -11.06 -24.66
CA LEU A 482 -4.29 -11.57 -24.63
C LEU A 482 -4.02 -12.35 -23.33
N HIS A 483 -4.46 -11.83 -22.18
CA HIS A 483 -4.31 -12.51 -20.89
C HIS A 483 -5.07 -13.85 -20.90
N ALA A 484 -6.30 -13.86 -21.38
CA ALA A 484 -7.11 -15.08 -21.52
C ALA A 484 -6.49 -16.10 -22.50
N ALA A 485 -5.91 -15.63 -23.60
CA ALA A 485 -5.24 -16.49 -24.58
C ALA A 485 -3.97 -17.13 -24.01
N LEU A 486 -3.15 -16.36 -23.30
CA LEU A 486 -1.96 -16.86 -22.60
C LEU A 486 -2.33 -17.88 -21.52
N PHE A 487 -3.38 -17.59 -20.76
CA PHE A 487 -3.91 -18.50 -19.75
C PHE A 487 -4.41 -19.80 -20.38
N ALA A 488 -5.21 -19.72 -21.45
CA ALA A 488 -5.73 -20.89 -22.15
C ALA A 488 -4.61 -21.76 -22.74
N ALA A 489 -3.58 -21.15 -23.33
CA ALA A 489 -2.42 -21.86 -23.83
C ALA A 489 -1.65 -22.58 -22.71
N ALA A 490 -1.40 -21.92 -21.59
CA ALA A 490 -0.73 -22.52 -20.44
C ALA A 490 -1.56 -23.66 -19.83
N GLN A 491 -2.87 -23.47 -19.65
CA GLN A 491 -3.76 -24.51 -19.13
C GLN A 491 -3.87 -25.71 -20.06
N LEU A 492 -3.84 -25.49 -21.38
CA LEU A 492 -3.81 -26.57 -22.35
C LEU A 492 -2.54 -27.41 -22.20
N VAL A 493 -1.38 -26.79 -22.06
CA VAL A 493 -0.11 -27.49 -21.80
C VAL A 493 -0.21 -28.27 -20.49
N LEU A 494 -0.68 -27.65 -19.40
CA LEU A 494 -0.86 -28.32 -18.11
C LEU A 494 -1.86 -29.47 -18.19
N LEU A 495 -2.92 -29.35 -19.01
CA LEU A 495 -3.91 -30.39 -19.20
C LEU A 495 -3.31 -31.59 -19.94
N VAL A 496 -2.53 -31.37 -21.00
CA VAL A 496 -1.83 -32.42 -21.78
C VAL A 496 -0.84 -33.18 -20.90
N VAL A 497 -0.17 -32.49 -19.99
CA VAL A 497 0.78 -33.11 -19.03
C VAL A 497 0.06 -33.72 -17.81
N GLY A 498 -1.28 -33.56 -17.71
CA GLY A 498 -2.08 -34.10 -16.59
C GLY A 498 -2.01 -33.29 -15.29
N LEU A 499 -1.48 -32.06 -15.36
CA LEU A 499 -1.23 -31.18 -14.20
C LEU A 499 -2.19 -29.97 -14.13
N SER A 500 -3.24 -29.95 -14.97
CA SER A 500 -4.23 -28.87 -14.92
C SER A 500 -5.28 -29.14 -13.85
N TRP A 501 -5.43 -28.20 -12.92
CA TRP A 501 -6.48 -28.24 -11.90
C TRP A 501 -7.90 -28.11 -12.48
N LEU A 502 -8.05 -27.62 -13.73
CA LEU A 502 -9.34 -27.53 -14.42
C LEU A 502 -9.98 -28.91 -14.65
N LYS A 503 -9.18 -29.98 -14.68
CA LYS A 503 -9.69 -31.34 -14.76
C LYS A 503 -10.53 -31.68 -13.52
N ASP A 504 -10.03 -31.33 -12.35
CA ASP A 504 -10.69 -31.63 -11.09
C ASP A 504 -11.91 -30.73 -10.86
N LEU A 505 -11.90 -29.52 -11.45
CA LEU A 505 -13.05 -28.62 -11.49
C LEU A 505 -14.27 -29.23 -12.21
N LEU A 506 -14.02 -30.07 -13.22
CA LEU A 506 -15.09 -30.70 -14.00
C LEU A 506 -15.63 -31.97 -13.34
N THR A 507 -14.91 -32.56 -12.39
CA THR A 507 -15.20 -33.86 -11.78
C THR A 507 -15.49 -33.80 -10.27
N GLY A 508 -15.18 -32.70 -9.57
CA GLY A 508 -15.29 -32.53 -8.14
C GLY A 508 -16.31 -31.48 -7.69
N ASP A 509 -16.57 -31.44 -6.39
CA ASP A 509 -17.34 -30.37 -5.76
C ASP A 509 -16.52 -29.08 -5.77
N PHE A 510 -17.06 -28.04 -6.40
CA PHE A 510 -16.38 -26.75 -6.53
C PHE A 510 -16.00 -26.13 -5.19
N GLY A 511 -16.83 -26.29 -4.17
CA GLY A 511 -16.58 -25.76 -2.82
C GLY A 511 -15.42 -26.46 -2.15
N GLU A 512 -15.37 -27.77 -2.20
CA GLU A 512 -14.30 -28.60 -1.64
C GLU A 512 -12.98 -28.35 -2.39
N LEU A 513 -13.02 -28.25 -3.71
CA LEU A 513 -11.86 -28.00 -4.54
C LEU A 513 -11.27 -26.60 -4.30
N LEU A 514 -12.12 -25.60 -4.05
CA LEU A 514 -11.70 -24.22 -3.77
C LEU A 514 -11.00 -24.11 -2.42
N LEU A 515 -11.47 -24.84 -1.40
CA LEU A 515 -11.00 -24.77 -0.02
C LEU A 515 -9.89 -25.76 0.28
N SER A 516 -10.01 -27.02 -0.16
CA SER A 516 -9.07 -28.10 0.20
C SER A 516 -7.76 -28.08 -0.60
N GLY A 517 -7.68 -27.28 -1.64
CA GLY A 517 -6.46 -27.17 -2.45
C GLY A 517 -6.16 -28.38 -3.34
N GLY A 518 -7.00 -29.40 -3.35
CA GLY A 518 -6.78 -30.64 -4.10
C GLY A 518 -5.46 -31.32 -3.69
N ARG A 519 -5.52 -32.45 -3.00
CA ARG A 519 -4.30 -33.21 -2.65
C ARG A 519 -3.69 -33.78 -3.92
N VAL A 520 -2.69 -33.08 -4.47
CA VAL A 520 -1.88 -33.63 -5.57
C VAL A 520 -0.89 -34.62 -4.97
N GLN A 521 -1.18 -35.91 -5.05
CA GLN A 521 -0.20 -36.95 -4.79
C GLN A 521 0.83 -36.92 -5.93
N GLY A 522 2.04 -36.39 -5.68
CA GLY A 522 3.09 -36.30 -6.67
C GLY A 522 4.34 -35.58 -6.15
N SER A 523 5.28 -35.33 -7.04
CA SER A 523 6.51 -34.60 -6.70
C SER A 523 6.19 -33.13 -6.35
N PRO A 524 7.06 -32.43 -5.58
CA PRO A 524 6.89 -31.00 -5.26
C PRO A 524 6.65 -30.13 -6.50
N VAL A 525 7.26 -30.48 -7.64
CA VAL A 525 7.11 -29.77 -8.93
C VAL A 525 5.68 -29.91 -9.49
N THR A 526 5.05 -31.07 -9.34
CA THR A 526 3.67 -31.30 -9.80
C THR A 526 2.68 -30.47 -8.96
N GLY A 527 2.86 -30.39 -7.66
CA GLY A 527 2.08 -29.55 -6.76
C GLY A 527 2.23 -28.05 -7.09
N LEU A 528 3.45 -27.62 -7.43
CA LEU A 528 3.74 -26.25 -7.86
C LEU A 528 3.00 -25.86 -9.14
N LEU A 529 3.09 -26.67 -10.17
CA LEU A 529 2.46 -26.39 -11.47
C LEU A 529 0.92 -26.39 -11.36
N TYR A 530 0.38 -27.30 -10.56
CA TYR A 530 -1.05 -27.37 -10.26
C TYR A 530 -1.52 -26.10 -9.51
N GLY A 531 -0.82 -25.71 -8.42
CA GLY A 531 -1.11 -24.53 -7.64
C GLY A 531 -0.97 -23.23 -8.45
N ALA A 532 0.09 -23.11 -9.27
CA ALA A 532 0.29 -21.96 -10.15
C ALA A 532 -0.85 -21.83 -11.19
N GLY A 533 -1.28 -22.94 -11.78
CA GLY A 533 -2.39 -22.95 -12.73
C GLY A 533 -3.72 -22.52 -12.09
N ARG A 534 -3.98 -22.97 -10.87
CA ARG A 534 -5.14 -22.58 -10.07
C ARG A 534 -5.12 -21.09 -9.72
N LEU A 535 -4.01 -20.59 -9.20
CA LEU A 535 -3.85 -19.19 -8.87
C LEU A 535 -4.05 -18.29 -10.09
N TRP A 536 -3.44 -18.64 -11.22
CA TRP A 536 -3.60 -17.87 -12.46
C TRP A 536 -5.07 -17.78 -12.88
N THR A 537 -5.87 -18.83 -12.62
CA THR A 537 -7.32 -18.80 -12.86
C THR A 537 -8.02 -17.73 -12.03
N PHE A 538 -7.70 -17.62 -10.75
CA PHE A 538 -8.27 -16.57 -9.90
C PHE A 538 -7.83 -15.16 -10.32
N ILE A 539 -6.58 -14.99 -10.72
CA ILE A 539 -6.08 -13.72 -11.26
C ILE A 539 -6.82 -13.35 -12.53
N LEU A 540 -7.04 -14.31 -13.45
CA LEU A 540 -7.79 -14.06 -14.67
C LEU A 540 -9.26 -13.71 -14.39
N ILE A 541 -9.92 -14.38 -13.45
CA ILE A 541 -11.29 -14.07 -13.03
C ILE A 541 -11.34 -12.65 -12.45
N GLY A 542 -10.41 -12.29 -11.56
CA GLY A 542 -10.30 -10.95 -10.99
C GLY A 542 -10.09 -9.87 -12.07
N ASP A 543 -9.20 -10.12 -13.02
CA ASP A 543 -8.95 -9.22 -14.15
C ASP A 543 -10.18 -9.09 -15.07
N ALA A 544 -10.86 -10.20 -15.35
CA ALA A 544 -12.09 -10.21 -16.14
C ALA A 544 -13.23 -9.42 -15.47
N LEU A 545 -13.45 -9.61 -14.17
CA LEU A 545 -14.43 -8.85 -13.41
C LEU A 545 -14.09 -7.35 -13.37
N TRP A 546 -12.83 -7.01 -13.16
CA TRP A 546 -12.35 -5.62 -13.14
C TRP A 546 -12.48 -4.94 -14.50
N GLN A 547 -12.00 -5.56 -15.54
CA GLN A 547 -12.05 -5.04 -16.91
C GLN A 547 -13.49 -5.03 -17.45
N GLY A 548 -14.26 -6.08 -17.14
CA GLY A 548 -15.69 -6.16 -17.43
C GLY A 548 -16.49 -5.04 -16.76
N GLY A 549 -16.23 -4.79 -15.49
CA GLY A 549 -16.81 -3.67 -14.73
C GLY A 549 -16.49 -2.31 -15.37
N LYS A 550 -15.25 -2.10 -15.81
CA LYS A 550 -14.86 -0.89 -16.55
C LYS A 550 -15.62 -0.75 -17.87
N LEU A 551 -15.73 -1.82 -18.64
CA LEU A 551 -16.47 -1.81 -19.92
C LEU A 551 -17.96 -1.53 -19.70
N LEU A 552 -18.56 -2.10 -18.67
CA LEU A 552 -19.96 -1.86 -18.29
C LEU A 552 -20.18 -0.40 -17.90
N LEU A 553 -19.31 0.17 -17.05
CA LEU A 553 -19.39 1.58 -16.69
C LEU A 553 -19.23 2.52 -17.88
N LEU A 554 -18.37 2.16 -18.85
CA LEU A 554 -18.20 2.94 -20.09
C LEU A 554 -19.42 2.80 -21.01
N ALA A 555 -20.10 1.65 -21.03
CA ALA A 555 -21.32 1.44 -21.79
C ALA A 555 -22.51 2.23 -21.22
N LEU A 556 -22.65 2.24 -19.89
CA LEU A 556 -23.70 2.98 -19.19
C LEU A 556 -23.52 4.51 -19.27
N ARG A 557 -22.33 5.00 -19.58
CA ARG A 557 -22.03 6.43 -19.76
C ARG A 557 -22.23 6.94 -21.19
N ARG A 558 -22.63 6.10 -22.15
CA ARG A 558 -22.98 6.57 -23.51
C ARG A 558 -24.29 7.34 -23.42
N PRO A 559 -24.34 8.61 -23.89
CA PRO A 559 -25.59 9.32 -24.05
C PRO A 559 -26.47 8.56 -25.05
N SER A 560 -27.78 8.50 -24.77
CA SER A 560 -28.77 7.98 -25.70
C SER A 560 -28.61 8.69 -27.06
N PRO A 561 -28.72 8.00 -28.19
CA PRO A 561 -28.71 8.67 -29.49
C PRO A 561 -29.87 9.66 -29.53
N GLU A 562 -29.58 10.93 -29.78
CA GLU A 562 -30.57 11.97 -30.04
C GLU A 562 -31.46 11.46 -31.18
N SER A 563 -32.76 11.40 -30.92
CA SER A 563 -33.77 11.15 -31.93
C SER A 563 -33.64 12.21 -33.04
N PRO A 564 -33.64 11.81 -34.33
CA PRO A 564 -33.52 12.77 -35.41
C PRO A 564 -34.70 13.77 -35.32
N SER A 565 -34.35 15.05 -35.20
CA SER A 565 -35.32 16.13 -35.30
C SER A 565 -36.06 16.04 -36.64
N ARG A 566 -37.36 15.88 -36.60
CA ARG A 566 -38.23 15.98 -37.78
C ARG A 566 -38.00 17.35 -38.43
N PRO A 567 -37.83 17.42 -39.75
CA PRO A 567 -37.83 18.70 -40.45
C PRO A 567 -39.25 19.28 -40.34
N SER A 568 -39.33 20.49 -39.79
CA SER A 568 -40.53 21.31 -39.88
C SER A 568 -40.67 21.69 -41.36
N GLY A 569 -41.68 21.06 -42.03
CA GLY A 569 -42.19 21.59 -43.26
C GLY A 569 -42.97 22.88 -42.98
N ASP A 570 -42.56 23.93 -43.61
CA ASP A 570 -43.35 24.82 -44.44
C ASP A 570 -42.39 25.84 -45.11
#